data_76d773e8624acdbc5d0a442bf6051cd3
#
_entry.id   76d773e8624acdbc5d0a442bf6051cd3
#
_cell.length_a   1.000
_cell.length_b   1.000
_cell.length_c   1.000
_cell.angle_alpha   90.00
_cell.angle_beta   90.00
_cell.angle_gamma   90.00
#
_symmetry.space_group_name_H-M   'P 1'
#
loop_
_entity.id
_entity.type
_entity.pdbx_description
1 polymer ?
#
loop_
_entity_poly.entity_id
_entity_poly.type
_entity_poly.pdbx_seq_one_letter_code
_entity_poly.pdbx_strand_id
1 'polypeptide(L)'
;MITMLSLLYKSTYMFVVFYYAIVPLGYLTKWWITDTDEKMKGNSTILVTGGAGYVGSHTVVELLKNNYTVIAIDNLVNCYAKNNNEKPEALKRVERITGEKVIFYNVDIRDKEALDKVFKSHKIDSVIHFAALKAVGESVKIPLTYYQNNIGGSGTLFEVMGNNGVKKLVFSSSATVYGTPQFLPITEDHPTGQGCTNPYGKTKYFVEEILKDLCTSDSEWKVILLRYFNPVGAHESGLIGEDPSGIPNNLMPYISQVAVGRRDKLQVFGNDYPTPDGTGVRDYIHITDLAIGHLKALEKMLQPTFTSWKAYNLGTGCGYSVLDVVKAFEKASGKQVKYEIVGRREGDIAECYADASVAKRELNWTAKKDILSMCQDTWNWQQKNPKGFQSPCQGC
;
A
#
# COMPACT_ATOMS: atom_id res chain seq x y z
N MET A 1 57.04 52.49 -11.31
CA MET A 1 55.60 52.40 -11.62
C MET A 1 55.18 51.00 -12.13
N ILE A 2 56.11 50.14 -12.53
CA ILE A 2 55.81 48.77 -13.03
C ILE A 2 55.77 47.70 -11.92
N THR A 3 56.36 47.97 -10.74
CA THR A 3 56.43 47.07 -9.61
C THR A 3 55.17 47.08 -8.69
N MET A 4 54.33 48.09 -8.81
CA MET A 4 53.10 48.18 -7.98
C MET A 4 51.85 47.52 -8.60
N LEU A 5 51.83 47.37 -9.92
CA LEU A 5 50.74 46.70 -10.65
C LEU A 5 50.79 45.16 -10.56
N SER A 6 51.99 44.58 -10.35
CA SER A 6 52.14 43.10 -10.22
C SER A 6 51.67 42.57 -8.84
N LEU A 7 51.70 43.40 -7.81
CA LEU A 7 51.23 43.04 -6.47
C LEU A 7 49.69 43.11 -6.33
N LEU A 8 49.05 44.01 -7.07
CA LEU A 8 47.57 44.10 -7.10
C LEU A 8 46.91 42.95 -7.88
N TYR A 9 47.61 42.44 -8.94
CA TYR A 9 47.07 41.32 -9.72
C TYR A 9 47.19 39.97 -8.99
N LYS A 10 48.22 39.78 -8.16
CA LYS A 10 48.32 38.59 -7.29
C LYS A 10 47.36 38.58 -6.12
N SER A 11 46.98 39.77 -5.58
CA SER A 11 46.02 39.91 -4.49
C SER A 11 44.59 39.58 -4.94
N THR A 12 44.22 40.02 -6.16
CA THR A 12 42.86 39.77 -6.69
C THR A 12 42.62 38.30 -7.06
N TYR A 13 43.65 37.60 -7.55
CA TYR A 13 43.56 36.17 -7.86
C TYR A 13 43.51 35.30 -6.60
N MET A 14 44.17 35.71 -5.53
CA MET A 14 44.12 35.00 -4.25
C MET A 14 42.77 35.14 -3.56
N PHE A 15 42.08 36.29 -3.69
CA PHE A 15 40.73 36.50 -3.15
C PHE A 15 39.66 35.74 -3.93
N VAL A 16 39.79 35.58 -5.24
CA VAL A 16 38.84 34.80 -6.06
C VAL A 16 38.99 33.29 -5.79
N VAL A 17 40.19 32.80 -5.58
CA VAL A 17 40.42 31.37 -5.25
C VAL A 17 39.97 31.05 -3.82
N PHE A 18 40.10 32.00 -2.86
CA PHE A 18 39.58 31.77 -1.49
C PHE A 18 38.05 31.93 -1.38
N TYR A 19 37.38 32.68 -2.24
CA TYR A 19 35.94 32.80 -2.25
C TYR A 19 35.24 31.53 -2.80
N TYR A 20 35.92 30.82 -3.72
CA TYR A 20 35.43 29.49 -4.20
C TYR A 20 35.79 28.32 -3.28
N ALA A 21 36.73 28.47 -2.36
CA ALA A 21 37.14 27.41 -1.44
C ALA A 21 36.37 27.34 -0.11
N ILE A 22 35.53 28.36 0.21
CA ILE A 22 34.79 28.47 1.50
C ILE A 22 33.27 28.31 1.31
N VAL A 23 32.75 28.20 0.08
CA VAL A 23 31.37 27.75 -0.10
C VAL A 23 31.32 26.24 0.17
N PRO A 24 30.70 25.77 1.26
CA PRO A 24 30.69 24.35 1.56
C PRO A 24 30.06 23.59 0.40
N LEU A 25 30.76 22.59 -0.15
CA LEU A 25 30.22 21.66 -1.15
C LEU A 25 28.83 21.11 -0.79
N GLY A 26 28.47 21.16 0.49
CA GLY A 26 27.16 20.79 0.99
C GLY A 26 25.98 21.67 0.57
N TYR A 27 26.19 22.92 0.17
CA TYR A 27 25.11 23.80 -0.31
C TYR A 27 24.83 23.62 -1.80
N LEU A 28 25.86 23.36 -2.60
CA LEU A 28 25.69 23.07 -4.04
C LEU A 28 25.08 21.69 -4.26
N THR A 29 25.46 20.68 -3.47
CA THR A 29 24.87 19.35 -3.55
C THR A 29 23.41 19.34 -3.08
N LYS A 30 23.04 20.13 -2.06
CA LYS A 30 21.64 20.26 -1.61
C LYS A 30 20.72 20.92 -2.65
N TRP A 31 21.21 21.93 -3.36
CA TRP A 31 20.44 22.60 -4.42
C TRP A 31 20.26 21.72 -5.66
N TRP A 32 21.29 20.98 -6.06
CA TRP A 32 21.19 20.05 -7.19
C TRP A 32 20.34 18.82 -6.88
N ILE A 33 20.43 18.28 -5.66
CA ILE A 33 19.62 17.13 -5.23
C ILE A 33 18.15 17.52 -5.11
N THR A 34 17.81 18.70 -4.57
CA THR A 34 16.40 19.13 -4.44
C THR A 34 15.76 19.45 -5.80
N ASP A 35 16.48 20.08 -6.73
CA ASP A 35 15.92 20.45 -8.04
C ASP A 35 15.78 19.26 -9.00
N THR A 36 16.65 18.24 -8.89
CA THR A 36 16.53 16.99 -9.63
C THR A 36 15.47 16.07 -9.06
N ASP A 37 15.31 16.03 -7.73
CA ASP A 37 14.27 15.22 -7.07
C ASP A 37 12.87 15.81 -7.31
N GLU A 38 12.70 17.13 -7.28
CA GLU A 38 11.43 17.77 -7.63
C GLU A 38 11.10 17.63 -9.12
N LYS A 39 12.07 17.75 -10.03
CA LYS A 39 11.86 17.53 -11.46
C LYS A 39 11.55 16.08 -11.82
N MET A 40 12.08 15.11 -11.06
CA MET A 40 11.75 13.69 -11.29
C MET A 40 10.37 13.33 -10.76
N LYS A 41 9.86 13.96 -9.70
CA LYS A 41 8.52 13.71 -9.16
C LYS A 41 7.40 14.12 -10.13
N GLY A 42 7.51 15.25 -10.78
CA GLY A 42 6.44 15.83 -11.62
C GLY A 42 6.22 15.20 -13.00
N ASN A 43 7.00 14.20 -13.43
CA ASN A 43 6.91 13.64 -14.78
C ASN A 43 6.90 12.09 -14.84
N SER A 44 6.91 11.38 -13.70
CA SER A 44 6.94 9.91 -13.73
C SER A 44 5.54 9.32 -13.85
N THR A 45 5.42 8.32 -14.72
CA THR A 45 4.17 7.57 -14.93
C THR A 45 4.20 6.26 -14.16
N ILE A 46 3.23 6.08 -13.27
CA ILE A 46 3.11 4.90 -12.41
C ILE A 46 1.94 4.05 -12.86
N LEU A 47 2.22 2.79 -13.18
CA LEU A 47 1.17 1.79 -13.38
C LEU A 47 0.77 1.20 -12.03
N VAL A 48 -0.52 1.25 -11.70
CA VAL A 48 -1.09 0.68 -10.47
C VAL A 48 -2.02 -0.46 -10.84
N THR A 49 -1.61 -1.71 -10.56
CA THR A 49 -2.49 -2.86 -10.75
C THR A 49 -3.40 -3.05 -9.54
N GLY A 50 -4.66 -3.46 -9.74
CA GLY A 50 -5.64 -3.45 -8.65
C GLY A 50 -5.97 -2.03 -8.19
N GLY A 51 -5.83 -1.04 -9.10
CA GLY A 51 -5.92 0.38 -8.79
C GLY A 51 -7.31 0.85 -8.38
N ALA A 52 -8.37 0.09 -8.71
CA ALA A 52 -9.74 0.38 -8.30
C ALA A 52 -10.12 -0.24 -6.95
N GLY A 53 -9.27 -1.12 -6.40
CA GLY A 53 -9.46 -1.75 -5.11
C GLY A 53 -9.26 -0.79 -3.93
N TYR A 54 -9.49 -1.28 -2.71
CA TYR A 54 -9.41 -0.50 -1.48
C TYR A 54 -8.04 0.18 -1.28
N VAL A 55 -6.94 -0.62 -1.25
CA VAL A 55 -5.59 -0.06 -1.07
C VAL A 55 -5.15 0.72 -2.31
N GLY A 56 -5.46 0.19 -3.50
CA GLY A 56 -5.09 0.81 -4.78
C GLY A 56 -5.66 2.22 -4.93
N SER A 57 -6.96 2.40 -4.72
CA SER A 57 -7.62 3.71 -4.90
C SER A 57 -7.08 4.77 -3.92
N HIS A 58 -6.81 4.42 -2.65
CA HIS A 58 -6.20 5.35 -1.69
C HIS A 58 -4.74 5.69 -2.07
N THR A 59 -3.98 4.72 -2.59
CA THR A 59 -2.62 4.98 -3.09
C THR A 59 -2.65 5.87 -4.34
N VAL A 60 -3.61 5.68 -5.23
CA VAL A 60 -3.80 6.55 -6.40
C VAL A 60 -4.07 8.01 -5.97
N VAL A 61 -4.85 8.23 -4.90
CA VAL A 61 -5.02 9.61 -4.34
C VAL A 61 -3.68 10.22 -3.97
N GLU A 62 -2.85 9.50 -3.22
CA GLU A 62 -1.56 10.02 -2.76
C GLU A 62 -0.56 10.23 -3.91
N LEU A 63 -0.57 9.37 -4.93
CA LEU A 63 0.25 9.56 -6.13
C LEU A 63 -0.15 10.83 -6.89
N LEU A 64 -1.45 11.03 -7.15
CA LEU A 64 -1.94 12.21 -7.87
C LEU A 64 -1.68 13.51 -7.09
N LYS A 65 -1.89 13.53 -5.76
CA LYS A 65 -1.54 14.66 -4.89
C LYS A 65 -0.04 15.02 -4.93
N ASN A 66 0.81 14.07 -5.32
CA ASN A 66 2.25 14.26 -5.46
C ASN A 66 2.70 14.37 -6.93
N ASN A 67 1.79 14.76 -7.84
CA ASN A 67 2.02 15.08 -9.25
C ASN A 67 2.54 13.90 -10.10
N TYR A 68 2.28 12.65 -9.72
CA TYR A 68 2.54 11.50 -10.58
C TYR A 68 1.42 11.32 -11.61
N THR A 69 1.77 10.93 -12.82
CA THR A 69 0.79 10.44 -13.79
C THR A 69 0.43 9.00 -13.42
N VAL A 70 -0.86 8.70 -13.29
CA VAL A 70 -1.32 7.37 -12.85
C VAL A 70 -2.09 6.65 -13.95
N ILE A 71 -1.65 5.44 -14.27
CA ILE A 71 -2.37 4.45 -15.05
C ILE A 71 -2.84 3.36 -14.10
N ALA A 72 -4.14 3.18 -13.97
CA ALA A 72 -4.73 2.14 -13.14
C ALA A 72 -5.25 1.00 -14.02
N ILE A 73 -4.92 -0.24 -13.68
CA ILE A 73 -5.54 -1.43 -14.28
C ILE A 73 -6.23 -2.26 -13.20
N ASP A 74 -7.38 -2.84 -13.55
CA ASP A 74 -8.17 -3.69 -12.65
C ASP A 74 -9.09 -4.57 -13.50
N ASN A 75 -9.34 -5.81 -13.08
CA ASN A 75 -10.29 -6.71 -13.75
C ASN A 75 -11.71 -6.63 -13.16
N LEU A 76 -11.92 -5.75 -12.17
CA LEU A 76 -13.20 -5.42 -11.53
C LEU A 76 -13.86 -6.56 -10.74
N VAL A 77 -13.17 -7.65 -10.45
CA VAL A 77 -13.74 -8.79 -9.71
C VAL A 77 -14.27 -8.37 -8.32
N ASN A 78 -13.58 -7.45 -7.64
CA ASN A 78 -13.97 -6.93 -6.32
C ASN A 78 -14.24 -5.42 -6.30
N CYS A 79 -14.55 -4.82 -7.46
CA CYS A 79 -14.77 -3.40 -7.57
C CYS A 79 -16.13 -3.09 -8.19
N TYR A 80 -16.79 -2.03 -7.72
CA TYR A 80 -18.06 -1.61 -8.27
C TYR A 80 -17.86 -0.73 -9.52
N ALA A 81 -18.39 -1.18 -10.64
CA ALA A 81 -18.61 -0.41 -11.85
C ALA A 81 -20.04 -0.67 -12.35
N LYS A 82 -20.70 0.34 -12.97
CA LYS A 82 -22.05 0.15 -13.52
C LYS A 82 -22.06 -0.85 -14.66
N ASN A 83 -20.99 -0.84 -15.44
CA ASN A 83 -20.72 -1.82 -16.49
C ASN A 83 -19.21 -1.96 -16.68
N ASN A 84 -18.78 -3.05 -17.32
CA ASN A 84 -17.36 -3.39 -17.47
C ASN A 84 -16.55 -2.42 -18.35
N ASN A 85 -17.21 -1.54 -19.07
CA ASN A 85 -16.56 -0.55 -19.97
C ASN A 85 -16.42 0.83 -19.32
N GLU A 86 -16.97 1.02 -18.11
CA GLU A 86 -16.88 2.27 -17.40
C GLU A 86 -15.74 2.27 -16.37
N LYS A 87 -15.17 3.46 -16.17
CA LYS A 87 -14.25 3.68 -15.05
C LYS A 87 -14.96 3.36 -13.74
N PRO A 88 -14.34 2.56 -12.85
CA PRO A 88 -14.91 2.20 -11.53
C PRO A 88 -15.27 3.42 -10.69
N GLU A 89 -16.32 3.32 -9.89
CA GLU A 89 -16.79 4.43 -9.06
C GLU A 89 -15.71 4.91 -8.08
N ALA A 90 -14.89 4.00 -7.53
CA ALA A 90 -13.77 4.37 -6.68
C ALA A 90 -12.81 5.35 -7.39
N LEU A 91 -12.43 5.08 -8.65
CA LEU A 91 -11.53 5.96 -9.41
C LEU A 91 -12.20 7.27 -9.85
N LYS A 92 -13.51 7.27 -10.15
CA LYS A 92 -14.26 8.51 -10.39
C LYS A 92 -14.23 9.42 -9.17
N ARG A 93 -14.34 8.83 -7.95
CA ARG A 93 -14.29 9.58 -6.69
C ARG A 93 -12.86 10.02 -6.34
N VAL A 94 -11.84 9.24 -6.70
CA VAL A 94 -10.43 9.67 -6.63
C VAL A 94 -10.22 10.94 -7.45
N GLU A 95 -10.70 10.98 -8.69
CA GLU A 95 -10.62 12.19 -9.55
C GLU A 95 -11.31 13.41 -8.92
N ARG A 96 -12.43 13.20 -8.20
CA ARG A 96 -13.11 14.29 -7.46
C ARG A 96 -12.32 14.78 -6.25
N ILE A 97 -11.66 13.86 -5.53
CA ILE A 97 -10.84 14.19 -4.36
C ILE A 97 -9.62 15.01 -4.77
N THR A 98 -9.00 14.66 -5.89
CA THR A 98 -7.70 15.20 -6.31
C THR A 98 -7.82 16.33 -7.34
N GLY A 99 -8.91 16.38 -8.10
CA GLY A 99 -9.05 17.24 -9.29
C GLY A 99 -8.31 16.70 -10.51
N GLU A 100 -7.54 15.62 -10.37
CA GLU A 100 -6.68 15.05 -11.40
C GLU A 100 -7.32 13.85 -12.09
N LYS A 101 -6.87 13.52 -13.32
CA LYS A 101 -7.38 12.40 -14.10
C LYS A 101 -6.58 11.13 -13.90
N VAL A 102 -7.29 9.99 -13.83
CA VAL A 102 -6.72 8.64 -13.82
C VAL A 102 -6.93 8.00 -15.19
N ILE A 103 -5.87 7.53 -15.81
CA ILE A 103 -5.98 6.67 -17.00
C ILE A 103 -6.36 5.27 -16.51
N PHE A 104 -7.46 4.71 -17.02
CA PHE A 104 -7.96 3.41 -16.55
C PHE A 104 -8.12 2.43 -17.71
N TYR A 105 -7.67 1.19 -17.46
CA TYR A 105 -7.91 0.04 -18.34
C TYR A 105 -8.51 -1.12 -17.56
N ASN A 106 -9.60 -1.69 -18.10
CA ASN A 106 -10.13 -2.96 -17.57
C ASN A 106 -9.28 -4.10 -18.13
N VAL A 107 -8.29 -4.55 -17.35
CA VAL A 107 -7.32 -5.58 -17.74
C VAL A 107 -7.08 -6.53 -16.59
N ASP A 108 -7.13 -7.83 -16.89
CA ASP A 108 -6.70 -8.89 -15.98
C ASP A 108 -5.18 -9.08 -16.09
N ILE A 109 -4.48 -9.15 -14.96
CA ILE A 109 -3.02 -9.35 -14.95
C ILE A 109 -2.57 -10.69 -15.53
N ARG A 110 -3.49 -11.64 -15.76
CA ARG A 110 -3.23 -12.92 -16.41
C ARG A 110 -3.29 -12.83 -17.94
N ASP A 111 -3.85 -11.72 -18.48
CA ASP A 111 -3.94 -11.48 -19.92
C ASP A 111 -2.67 -10.75 -20.40
N LYS A 112 -1.70 -11.54 -20.85
CA LYS A 112 -0.38 -11.03 -21.31
C LYS A 112 -0.51 -10.04 -22.46
N GLU A 113 -1.39 -10.30 -23.41
CA GLU A 113 -1.54 -9.44 -24.60
C GLU A 113 -2.16 -8.10 -24.23
N ALA A 114 -3.19 -8.11 -23.37
CA ALA A 114 -3.82 -6.87 -22.89
C ALA A 114 -2.84 -6.03 -22.05
N LEU A 115 -2.06 -6.67 -21.16
CA LEU A 115 -1.00 -6.00 -20.40
C LEU A 115 0.05 -5.37 -21.33
N ASP A 116 0.57 -6.12 -22.29
CA ASP A 116 1.61 -5.65 -23.22
C ASP A 116 1.13 -4.45 -24.05
N LYS A 117 -0.14 -4.44 -24.46
CA LYS A 117 -0.76 -3.27 -25.11
C LYS A 117 -0.73 -2.04 -24.23
N VAL A 118 -1.01 -2.16 -22.92
CA VAL A 118 -0.95 -1.02 -21.98
C VAL A 118 0.49 -0.50 -21.88
N PHE A 119 1.47 -1.39 -21.69
CA PHE A 119 2.88 -1.01 -21.58
C PHE A 119 3.40 -0.32 -22.86
N LYS A 120 3.00 -0.80 -24.05
CA LYS A 120 3.37 -0.19 -25.33
C LYS A 120 2.67 1.14 -25.62
N SER A 121 1.50 1.37 -25.03
CA SER A 121 0.74 2.61 -25.21
C SER A 121 1.24 3.77 -24.37
N HIS A 122 2.05 3.50 -23.34
CA HIS A 122 2.49 4.50 -22.37
C HIS A 122 3.96 4.28 -21.98
N LYS A 123 4.66 5.40 -21.75
CA LYS A 123 5.98 5.34 -21.10
C LYS A 123 5.79 5.16 -19.61
N ILE A 124 5.83 3.91 -19.13
CA ILE A 124 5.69 3.57 -17.72
C ILE A 124 7.09 3.54 -17.07
N ASP A 125 7.25 4.24 -15.94
CA ASP A 125 8.54 4.33 -15.23
C ASP A 125 8.63 3.33 -14.08
N SER A 126 7.51 2.99 -13.44
CA SER A 126 7.45 2.06 -12.31
C SER A 126 6.05 1.45 -12.17
N VAL A 127 5.99 0.33 -11.45
CA VAL A 127 4.72 -0.37 -11.16
C VAL A 127 4.50 -0.45 -9.64
N ILE A 128 3.26 -0.23 -9.19
CA ILE A 128 2.79 -0.62 -7.87
C ILE A 128 1.78 -1.75 -8.05
N HIS A 129 2.08 -2.92 -7.47
CA HIS A 129 1.32 -4.13 -7.72
C HIS A 129 0.43 -4.52 -6.54
N PHE A 130 -0.87 -4.22 -6.64
CA PHE A 130 -1.90 -4.60 -5.67
C PHE A 130 -2.77 -5.77 -6.13
N ALA A 131 -2.93 -5.98 -7.44
CA ALA A 131 -3.86 -6.95 -7.99
C ALA A 131 -3.62 -8.35 -7.43
N ALA A 132 -4.53 -8.81 -6.58
CA ALA A 132 -4.49 -10.14 -5.96
C ALA A 132 -5.86 -10.47 -5.33
N LEU A 133 -6.19 -11.75 -5.25
CA LEU A 133 -7.22 -12.25 -4.35
C LEU A 133 -6.66 -12.24 -2.92
N LYS A 134 -7.41 -11.71 -1.93
CA LYS A 134 -6.87 -11.39 -0.60
C LYS A 134 -7.59 -12.04 0.60
N ALA A 135 -8.64 -12.81 0.36
CA ALA A 135 -9.47 -13.34 1.44
C ALA A 135 -8.88 -14.65 2.00
N VAL A 136 -8.33 -14.60 3.23
CA VAL A 136 -7.67 -15.74 3.90
C VAL A 136 -8.56 -16.99 3.93
N GLY A 137 -9.79 -16.86 4.45
CA GLY A 137 -10.71 -18.00 4.56
C GLY A 137 -11.19 -18.56 3.21
N GLU A 138 -11.32 -17.72 2.18
CA GLU A 138 -11.65 -18.15 0.82
C GLU A 138 -10.48 -18.93 0.20
N SER A 139 -9.25 -18.49 0.44
CA SER A 139 -8.04 -19.11 -0.10
C SER A 139 -7.94 -20.60 0.28
N VAL A 140 -8.40 -20.97 1.48
CA VAL A 140 -8.43 -22.37 1.93
C VAL A 140 -9.44 -23.19 1.13
N LYS A 141 -10.56 -22.59 0.73
CA LYS A 141 -11.63 -23.26 -0.02
C LYS A 141 -11.32 -23.42 -1.51
N ILE A 142 -10.65 -22.46 -2.12
CA ILE A 142 -10.34 -22.43 -3.56
C ILE A 142 -8.85 -22.13 -3.83
N PRO A 143 -7.92 -22.93 -3.28
CA PRO A 143 -6.49 -22.61 -3.30
C PRO A 143 -5.90 -22.46 -4.70
N LEU A 144 -6.31 -23.32 -5.65
CA LEU A 144 -5.79 -23.28 -7.03
C LEU A 144 -6.09 -21.93 -7.71
N THR A 145 -7.29 -21.38 -7.48
CA THR A 145 -7.67 -20.05 -8.00
C THR A 145 -6.73 -18.96 -7.45
N TYR A 146 -6.37 -19.04 -6.16
CA TYR A 146 -5.41 -18.14 -5.55
C TYR A 146 -4.02 -18.26 -6.15
N TYR A 147 -3.52 -19.48 -6.36
CA TYR A 147 -2.21 -19.68 -7.00
C TYR A 147 -2.20 -19.18 -8.44
N GLN A 148 -3.21 -19.52 -9.23
CA GLN A 148 -3.31 -19.09 -10.63
C GLN A 148 -3.41 -17.57 -10.75
N ASN A 149 -4.22 -16.93 -9.90
CA ASN A 149 -4.38 -15.47 -9.94
C ASN A 149 -3.17 -14.74 -9.39
N ASN A 150 -2.76 -15.08 -8.16
CA ASN A 150 -1.75 -14.29 -7.45
C ASN A 150 -0.32 -14.59 -7.92
N ILE A 151 0.03 -15.85 -8.16
CA ILE A 151 1.37 -16.21 -8.64
C ILE A 151 1.42 -16.15 -10.17
N GLY A 152 0.49 -16.83 -10.85
CA GLY A 152 0.45 -16.86 -12.30
C GLY A 152 0.30 -15.45 -12.90
N GLY A 153 -0.67 -14.67 -12.39
CA GLY A 153 -0.88 -13.30 -12.84
C GLY A 153 0.31 -12.36 -12.53
N SER A 154 0.94 -12.51 -11.36
CA SER A 154 2.16 -11.74 -11.04
C SER A 154 3.31 -12.10 -11.97
N GLY A 155 3.52 -13.41 -12.25
CA GLY A 155 4.53 -13.87 -13.20
C GLY A 155 4.32 -13.30 -14.60
N THR A 156 3.08 -13.30 -15.09
CA THR A 156 2.72 -12.67 -16.37
C THR A 156 3.03 -11.17 -16.37
N LEU A 157 2.69 -10.46 -15.29
CA LEU A 157 3.01 -9.03 -15.15
C LEU A 157 4.53 -8.79 -15.20
N PHE A 158 5.32 -9.58 -14.47
CA PHE A 158 6.79 -9.40 -14.40
C PHE A 158 7.44 -9.70 -15.76
N GLU A 159 6.95 -10.70 -16.49
CA GLU A 159 7.42 -10.98 -17.84
C GLU A 159 7.15 -9.79 -18.78
N VAL A 160 5.93 -9.23 -18.76
CA VAL A 160 5.58 -8.07 -19.58
C VAL A 160 6.38 -6.83 -19.16
N MET A 161 6.58 -6.60 -17.86
CA MET A 161 7.44 -5.53 -17.35
C MET A 161 8.87 -5.65 -17.91
N GLY A 162 9.48 -6.84 -17.79
CA GLY A 162 10.84 -7.09 -18.29
C GLY A 162 10.97 -6.87 -19.80
N ASN A 163 10.01 -7.40 -20.58
CA ASN A 163 9.96 -7.24 -22.04
C ASN A 163 9.84 -5.78 -22.50
N ASN A 164 9.25 -4.90 -21.68
CA ASN A 164 9.09 -3.48 -21.95
C ASN A 164 10.14 -2.60 -21.22
N GLY A 165 11.16 -3.19 -20.60
CA GLY A 165 12.24 -2.46 -19.91
C GLY A 165 11.82 -1.77 -18.61
N VAL A 166 10.66 -2.12 -18.04
CA VAL A 166 10.15 -1.57 -16.78
C VAL A 166 10.53 -2.52 -15.64
N LYS A 167 11.58 -2.19 -14.89
CA LYS A 167 12.18 -3.07 -13.87
C LYS A 167 12.13 -2.47 -12.45
N LYS A 168 11.19 -1.55 -12.19
CA LYS A 168 10.99 -0.91 -10.88
C LYS A 168 9.61 -1.27 -10.35
N LEU A 169 9.56 -1.93 -9.18
CA LEU A 169 8.32 -2.47 -8.63
C LEU A 169 8.20 -2.25 -7.13
N VAL A 170 7.05 -1.71 -6.68
CA VAL A 170 6.61 -1.79 -5.29
C VAL A 170 5.53 -2.88 -5.20
N PHE A 171 5.81 -3.92 -4.43
CA PHE A 171 4.92 -5.09 -4.29
C PHE A 171 4.13 -5.04 -2.98
N SER A 172 2.83 -5.22 -3.09
CA SER A 172 1.90 -5.43 -2.01
C SER A 172 2.09 -6.82 -1.40
N SER A 173 3.01 -6.96 -0.43
CA SER A 173 3.13 -8.15 0.37
C SER A 173 2.20 -8.08 1.60
N SER A 174 2.36 -8.98 2.55
CA SER A 174 1.48 -9.10 3.72
C SER A 174 2.24 -9.69 4.90
N ALA A 175 1.86 -9.31 6.13
CA ALA A 175 2.34 -9.96 7.34
C ALA A 175 2.04 -11.47 7.39
N THR A 176 1.12 -11.96 6.57
CA THR A 176 0.82 -13.41 6.46
C THR A 176 2.00 -14.25 5.95
N VAL A 177 3.03 -13.62 5.33
CA VAL A 177 4.27 -14.31 4.92
C VAL A 177 5.09 -14.81 6.10
N TYR A 178 4.91 -14.23 7.28
CA TYR A 178 5.58 -14.64 8.52
C TYR A 178 4.95 -15.91 9.14
N GLY A 179 3.71 -16.23 8.78
CA GLY A 179 2.98 -17.33 9.40
C GLY A 179 2.67 -17.07 10.87
N THR A 180 2.80 -18.13 11.71
CA THR A 180 2.69 -17.96 13.16
C THR A 180 3.96 -17.30 13.70
N PRO A 181 3.85 -16.14 14.37
CA PRO A 181 5.02 -15.43 14.88
C PRO A 181 5.82 -16.25 15.89
N GLN A 182 7.14 -16.29 15.74
CA GLN A 182 8.06 -16.88 16.71
C GLN A 182 8.43 -15.90 17.84
N PHE A 183 8.34 -14.61 17.54
CA PHE A 183 8.55 -13.51 18.49
C PHE A 183 7.73 -12.28 18.06
N LEU A 184 7.47 -11.40 19.01
CA LEU A 184 6.75 -10.14 18.85
C LEU A 184 7.55 -9.01 19.53
N PRO A 185 7.55 -7.78 18.97
CA PRO A 185 6.97 -7.39 17.66
C PRO A 185 7.72 -8.05 16.50
N ILE A 186 7.04 -8.23 15.34
CA ILE A 186 7.61 -8.87 14.17
C ILE A 186 8.52 -7.87 13.42
N THR A 187 9.80 -8.22 13.28
CA THR A 187 10.76 -7.47 12.45
C THR A 187 10.86 -8.05 11.04
N GLU A 188 11.50 -7.35 10.11
CA GLU A 188 11.71 -7.84 8.74
C GLU A 188 12.65 -9.05 8.67
N ASP A 189 13.49 -9.26 9.69
CA ASP A 189 14.40 -10.41 9.82
C ASP A 189 13.69 -11.68 10.32
N HIS A 190 12.42 -11.57 10.72
CA HIS A 190 11.63 -12.76 11.09
C HIS A 190 11.55 -13.72 9.90
N PRO A 191 11.71 -15.05 10.11
CA PRO A 191 11.57 -16.04 9.06
C PRO A 191 10.26 -15.91 8.29
N THR A 192 10.33 -16.06 6.97
CA THR A 192 9.18 -16.03 6.07
C THR A 192 8.96 -17.39 5.41
N GLY A 193 7.72 -17.68 4.99
CA GLY A 193 7.35 -18.92 4.31
C GLY A 193 7.13 -20.11 5.23
N GLN A 194 7.80 -20.14 6.38
CA GLN A 194 7.64 -21.20 7.37
C GLN A 194 6.34 -21.00 8.17
N GLY A 195 5.50 -22.04 8.25
CA GLY A 195 4.27 -21.93 9.04
C GLY A 195 3.21 -20.99 8.46
N CYS A 196 3.27 -20.64 7.17
CA CYS A 196 2.15 -19.95 6.52
C CYS A 196 0.86 -20.75 6.67
N THR A 197 -0.10 -20.19 7.40
CA THR A 197 -1.32 -20.91 7.82
C THR A 197 -2.37 -21.07 6.72
N ASN A 198 -2.19 -20.37 5.59
CA ASN A 198 -3.20 -20.33 4.52
C ASN A 198 -2.59 -20.11 3.12
N PRO A 199 -3.29 -20.51 2.04
CA PRO A 199 -2.82 -20.36 0.66
C PRO A 199 -2.56 -18.89 0.25
N TYR A 200 -3.36 -17.93 0.73
CA TYR A 200 -3.12 -16.51 0.45
C TYR A 200 -1.72 -16.07 0.94
N GLY A 201 -1.37 -16.36 2.20
CA GLY A 201 -0.03 -16.07 2.74
C GLY A 201 1.09 -16.72 1.93
N LYS A 202 0.88 -18.01 1.53
CA LYS A 202 1.82 -18.72 0.65
C LYS A 202 1.99 -18.02 -0.69
N THR A 203 0.89 -17.54 -1.33
CA THR A 203 1.01 -16.82 -2.61
C THR A 203 1.83 -15.54 -2.47
N LYS A 204 1.66 -14.78 -1.39
CA LYS A 204 2.46 -13.58 -1.15
C LYS A 204 3.94 -13.90 -0.92
N TYR A 205 4.23 -14.94 -0.14
CA TYR A 205 5.59 -15.43 0.07
C TYR A 205 6.26 -15.87 -1.25
N PHE A 206 5.60 -16.70 -2.06
CA PHE A 206 6.17 -17.17 -3.32
C PHE A 206 6.44 -16.01 -4.30
N VAL A 207 5.58 -14.99 -4.33
CA VAL A 207 5.83 -13.81 -5.16
C VAL A 207 7.02 -13.00 -4.64
N GLU A 208 7.24 -12.90 -3.31
CA GLU A 208 8.48 -12.31 -2.77
C GLU A 208 9.72 -13.06 -3.24
N GLU A 209 9.71 -14.39 -3.21
CA GLU A 209 10.86 -15.20 -3.66
C GLU A 209 11.12 -15.03 -5.16
N ILE A 210 10.07 -15.07 -6.00
CA ILE A 210 10.20 -14.79 -7.44
C ILE A 210 10.85 -13.43 -7.69
N LEU A 211 10.44 -12.40 -6.95
CA LEU A 211 10.99 -11.04 -7.09
C LEU A 211 12.45 -10.94 -6.65
N LYS A 212 12.85 -11.68 -5.61
CA LYS A 212 14.25 -11.79 -5.17
C LYS A 212 15.10 -12.46 -6.23
N ASP A 213 14.60 -13.55 -6.84
CA ASP A 213 15.28 -14.25 -7.93
C ASP A 213 15.43 -13.36 -9.17
N LEU A 214 14.40 -12.56 -9.53
CA LEU A 214 14.50 -11.58 -10.60
C LEU A 214 15.58 -10.54 -10.33
N CYS A 215 15.67 -10.00 -9.11
CA CYS A 215 16.75 -9.07 -8.74
C CYS A 215 18.14 -9.71 -8.75
N THR A 216 18.22 -11.02 -8.50
CA THR A 216 19.49 -11.77 -8.57
C THR A 216 19.90 -12.04 -10.01
N SER A 217 18.94 -12.36 -10.87
CA SER A 217 19.20 -12.67 -12.28
C SER A 217 19.53 -11.44 -13.12
N ASP A 218 19.04 -10.27 -12.72
CA ASP A 218 19.21 -9.01 -13.45
C ASP A 218 19.25 -7.82 -12.48
N SER A 219 20.42 -7.22 -12.35
CA SER A 219 20.71 -6.11 -11.41
C SER A 219 19.97 -4.80 -11.71
N GLU A 220 19.29 -4.67 -12.86
CA GLU A 220 18.47 -3.51 -13.16
C GLU A 220 17.12 -3.54 -12.42
N TRP A 221 16.69 -4.73 -11.95
CA TRP A 221 15.49 -4.83 -11.13
C TRP A 221 15.68 -4.14 -9.77
N LYS A 222 14.71 -3.29 -9.45
CA LYS A 222 14.60 -2.59 -8.17
C LYS A 222 13.23 -2.88 -7.58
N VAL A 223 13.20 -3.56 -6.43
CA VAL A 223 11.96 -4.06 -5.84
C VAL A 223 11.84 -3.66 -4.39
N ILE A 224 10.70 -3.11 -4.00
CA ILE A 224 10.34 -2.94 -2.59
C ILE A 224 9.16 -3.84 -2.25
N LEU A 225 9.33 -4.65 -1.21
CA LEU A 225 8.33 -5.56 -0.67
C LEU A 225 7.69 -4.91 0.56
N LEU A 226 6.43 -4.50 0.48
CA LEU A 226 5.73 -3.89 1.61
C LEU A 226 4.86 -4.94 2.31
N ARG A 227 5.25 -5.34 3.51
CA ARG A 227 4.52 -6.31 4.35
C ARG A 227 3.55 -5.57 5.25
N TYR A 228 2.30 -5.45 4.81
CA TYR A 228 1.28 -4.77 5.62
C TYR A 228 0.72 -5.67 6.70
N PHE A 229 0.33 -5.02 7.80
CA PHE A 229 -0.53 -5.61 8.80
C PHE A 229 -2.00 -5.38 8.39
N ASN A 230 -2.90 -4.98 9.22
CA ASN A 230 -4.34 -4.95 8.89
C ASN A 230 -4.80 -3.55 8.46
N PRO A 231 -4.91 -3.24 7.15
CA PRO A 231 -5.38 -1.93 6.72
C PRO A 231 -6.87 -1.75 7.03
N VAL A 232 -7.19 -0.61 7.65
CA VAL A 232 -8.56 -0.20 8.02
C VAL A 232 -8.73 1.30 7.84
N GLY A 233 -9.95 1.81 8.02
CA GLY A 233 -10.23 3.22 7.83
C GLY A 233 -10.77 3.52 6.44
N ALA A 234 -10.88 4.79 6.14
CA ALA A 234 -11.32 5.34 4.87
C ALA A 234 -10.65 6.70 4.62
N HIS A 235 -10.79 7.26 3.43
CA HIS A 235 -10.36 8.63 3.18
C HIS A 235 -11.24 9.61 4.01
N GLU A 236 -10.63 10.62 4.59
CA GLU A 236 -11.29 11.60 5.48
C GLU A 236 -12.50 12.29 4.84
N SER A 237 -12.51 12.45 3.50
CA SER A 237 -13.67 12.96 2.78
C SER A 237 -14.93 12.10 2.89
N GLY A 238 -14.79 10.82 3.25
CA GLY A 238 -15.84 9.82 3.19
C GLY A 238 -16.31 9.48 1.77
N LEU A 239 -15.53 9.80 0.75
CA LEU A 239 -15.85 9.48 -0.66
C LEU A 239 -15.36 8.10 -1.09
N ILE A 240 -14.23 7.63 -0.55
CA ILE A 240 -13.68 6.29 -0.80
C ILE A 240 -13.39 5.56 0.51
N GLY A 241 -13.59 4.25 0.50
CA GLY A 241 -13.39 3.35 1.63
C GLY A 241 -13.43 1.89 1.20
N GLU A 242 -13.41 0.96 2.15
CA GLU A 242 -13.52 -0.47 1.85
C GLU A 242 -14.98 -0.85 1.57
N ASP A 243 -15.26 -1.36 0.35
CA ASP A 243 -16.57 -1.83 -0.08
C ASP A 243 -16.47 -3.25 -0.65
N PRO A 244 -16.40 -4.27 0.23
CA PRO A 244 -16.27 -5.64 -0.22
C PRO A 244 -17.55 -6.13 -0.90
N SER A 245 -17.39 -6.88 -2.00
CA SER A 245 -18.49 -7.60 -2.62
C SER A 245 -18.95 -8.75 -1.72
N GLY A 246 -20.23 -8.80 -1.38
CA GLY A 246 -20.82 -9.84 -0.55
C GLY A 246 -20.57 -9.69 0.96
N ILE A 247 -20.23 -10.81 1.63
CA ILE A 247 -19.97 -10.81 3.08
C ILE A 247 -18.54 -10.33 3.34
N PRO A 248 -18.33 -9.29 4.17
CA PRO A 248 -16.98 -8.85 4.49
C PRO A 248 -16.16 -9.95 5.17
N ASN A 249 -14.94 -10.16 4.67
CA ASN A 249 -13.98 -11.07 5.29
C ASN A 249 -13.14 -10.38 6.39
N ASN A 250 -13.08 -9.04 6.39
CA ASN A 250 -12.32 -8.24 7.33
C ASN A 250 -13.22 -7.69 8.44
N LEU A 251 -12.65 -7.48 9.62
CA LEU A 251 -13.36 -7.05 10.84
C LEU A 251 -14.03 -5.68 10.66
N MET A 252 -13.30 -4.66 10.24
CA MET A 252 -13.77 -3.27 10.21
C MET A 252 -14.99 -3.06 9.28
N PRO A 253 -14.99 -3.52 8.02
CA PRO A 253 -16.16 -3.39 7.15
C PRO A 253 -17.34 -4.24 7.66
N TYR A 254 -17.09 -5.35 8.38
CA TYR A 254 -18.19 -6.11 9.01
C TYR A 254 -18.83 -5.33 10.14
N ILE A 255 -18.02 -4.76 11.05
CA ILE A 255 -18.48 -3.90 12.15
C ILE A 255 -19.31 -2.73 11.60
N SER A 256 -18.81 -2.03 10.58
CA SER A 256 -19.50 -0.88 10.00
C SER A 256 -20.84 -1.25 9.36
N GLN A 257 -20.95 -2.45 8.74
CA GLN A 257 -22.20 -2.96 8.19
C GLN A 257 -23.20 -3.35 9.29
N VAL A 258 -22.74 -3.83 10.45
CA VAL A 258 -23.62 -4.05 11.63
C VAL A 258 -24.11 -2.71 12.17
N ALA A 259 -23.22 -1.74 12.35
CA ALA A 259 -23.60 -0.43 12.90
C ALA A 259 -24.59 0.35 12.02
N VAL A 260 -24.55 0.19 10.69
CA VAL A 260 -25.51 0.82 9.75
C VAL A 260 -26.77 -0.03 9.53
N GLY A 261 -26.88 -1.20 10.16
CA GLY A 261 -28.05 -2.08 10.09
C GLY A 261 -28.15 -2.97 8.86
N ARG A 262 -27.07 -3.13 8.09
CA ARG A 262 -27.01 -4.07 6.96
C ARG A 262 -26.85 -5.53 7.42
N ARG A 263 -26.37 -5.74 8.67
CA ARG A 263 -26.17 -7.04 9.31
C ARG A 263 -26.66 -7.00 10.73
N ASP A 264 -27.13 -8.14 11.22
CA ASP A 264 -27.75 -8.23 12.55
C ASP A 264 -26.70 -8.17 13.67
N LYS A 265 -25.57 -8.90 13.51
CA LYS A 265 -24.52 -9.03 14.52
C LYS A 265 -23.19 -9.44 13.91
N LEU A 266 -22.10 -9.09 14.61
CA LEU A 266 -20.73 -9.53 14.33
C LEU A 266 -20.50 -10.92 14.92
N GLN A 267 -19.79 -11.79 14.20
CA GLN A 267 -19.24 -13.03 14.75
C GLN A 267 -17.80 -12.79 15.21
N VAL A 268 -17.54 -12.98 16.50
CA VAL A 268 -16.21 -12.91 17.11
C VAL A 268 -15.67 -14.33 17.20
N PHE A 269 -14.60 -14.61 16.46
CA PHE A 269 -14.04 -15.94 16.32
C PHE A 269 -13.04 -16.28 17.43
N GLY A 270 -13.50 -17.06 18.43
CA GLY A 270 -12.72 -17.48 19.60
C GLY A 270 -12.70 -16.42 20.71
N ASN A 271 -12.66 -16.89 21.93
CA ASN A 271 -12.48 -16.10 23.17
C ASN A 271 -11.53 -16.80 24.15
N ASP A 272 -10.75 -17.71 23.64
CA ASP A 272 -9.85 -18.59 24.40
C ASP A 272 -8.40 -18.50 23.94
N TYR A 273 -8.04 -17.43 23.18
CA TYR A 273 -6.66 -17.12 22.86
C TYR A 273 -5.89 -16.63 24.10
N PRO A 274 -4.57 -16.86 24.19
CA PRO A 274 -3.74 -16.33 25.28
C PRO A 274 -3.51 -14.82 25.11
N THR A 275 -4.59 -14.05 25.11
CA THR A 275 -4.64 -12.59 24.95
C THR A 275 -5.45 -11.98 26.09
N PRO A 276 -5.36 -10.67 26.38
CA PRO A 276 -6.01 -10.06 27.56
C PRO A 276 -7.52 -10.28 27.66
N ASP A 277 -8.25 -10.33 26.54
CA ASP A 277 -9.71 -10.56 26.51
C ASP A 277 -10.09 -11.88 25.82
N GLY A 278 -9.11 -12.71 25.50
CA GLY A 278 -9.29 -14.00 24.85
C GLY A 278 -9.54 -13.91 23.34
N THR A 279 -9.69 -12.72 22.74
CA THR A 279 -9.89 -12.56 21.29
C THR A 279 -8.58 -12.26 20.57
N GLY A 280 -8.52 -12.51 19.27
CA GLY A 280 -7.30 -12.31 18.49
C GLY A 280 -6.85 -10.85 18.44
N VAL A 281 -5.53 -10.62 18.58
CA VAL A 281 -4.88 -9.30 18.56
C VAL A 281 -4.20 -9.05 17.23
N ARG A 282 -4.47 -7.88 16.62
CA ARG A 282 -3.88 -7.47 15.33
C ARG A 282 -3.38 -6.03 15.39
N ASP A 283 -2.36 -5.75 14.60
CA ASP A 283 -1.91 -4.38 14.30
C ASP A 283 -2.79 -3.82 13.17
N TYR A 284 -3.57 -2.81 13.49
CA TYR A 284 -4.40 -2.10 12.52
C TYR A 284 -3.69 -0.83 12.06
N ILE A 285 -3.61 -0.64 10.75
CA ILE A 285 -2.99 0.52 10.13
C ILE A 285 -4.03 1.30 9.32
N HIS A 286 -4.02 2.63 9.48
CA HIS A 286 -4.92 3.48 8.69
C HIS A 286 -4.58 3.43 7.20
N ILE A 287 -5.59 3.29 6.37
CA ILE A 287 -5.42 3.15 4.91
C ILE A 287 -4.66 4.33 4.27
N THR A 288 -4.83 5.55 4.77
CA THR A 288 -4.08 6.73 4.28
C THR A 288 -2.60 6.65 4.68
N ASP A 289 -2.29 6.23 5.92
CA ASP A 289 -0.90 6.02 6.33
C ASP A 289 -0.23 4.94 5.50
N LEU A 290 -0.95 3.86 5.19
CA LEU A 290 -0.48 2.81 4.30
C LEU A 290 -0.23 3.33 2.87
N ALA A 291 -1.15 4.12 2.32
CA ALA A 291 -0.99 4.74 1.00
C ALA A 291 0.25 5.65 0.93
N ILE A 292 0.47 6.47 1.98
CA ILE A 292 1.69 7.28 2.12
C ILE A 292 2.93 6.38 2.21
N GLY A 293 2.85 5.21 2.87
CA GLY A 293 3.93 4.23 2.90
C GLY A 293 4.35 3.75 1.52
N HIS A 294 3.39 3.54 0.59
CA HIS A 294 3.68 3.19 -0.80
C HIS A 294 4.38 4.33 -1.56
N LEU A 295 3.92 5.56 -1.34
CA LEU A 295 4.57 6.73 -1.92
C LEU A 295 6.03 6.84 -1.43
N LYS A 296 6.28 6.65 -0.13
CA LYS A 296 7.63 6.68 0.44
C LYS A 296 8.51 5.54 -0.06
N ALA A 297 7.95 4.36 -0.26
CA ALA A 297 8.64 3.24 -0.88
C ALA A 297 9.02 3.54 -2.34
N LEU A 298 8.10 4.11 -3.12
CA LEU A 298 8.37 4.55 -4.49
C LEU A 298 9.50 5.59 -4.52
N GLU A 299 9.44 6.62 -3.68
CA GLU A 299 10.48 7.65 -3.54
C GLU A 299 11.84 7.03 -3.18
N LYS A 300 11.87 6.05 -2.28
CA LYS A 300 13.09 5.31 -1.90
C LYS A 300 13.66 4.51 -3.06
N MET A 301 12.83 3.79 -3.78
CA MET A 301 13.23 2.96 -4.92
C MET A 301 13.81 3.79 -6.06
N LEU A 302 13.36 5.02 -6.25
CA LEU A 302 13.85 5.94 -7.28
C LEU A 302 15.20 6.57 -6.94
N GLN A 303 15.69 6.45 -5.69
CA GLN A 303 17.00 6.96 -5.32
C GLN A 303 18.12 6.22 -6.07
N PRO A 304 19.15 6.91 -6.56
CA PRO A 304 20.29 6.26 -7.25
C PRO A 304 21.01 5.21 -6.42
N THR A 305 21.00 5.38 -5.09
CA THR A 305 21.65 4.47 -4.13
C THR A 305 20.86 3.20 -3.85
N PHE A 306 19.57 3.12 -4.29
CA PHE A 306 18.76 1.92 -4.10
C PHE A 306 19.09 0.87 -5.15
N THR A 307 19.43 -0.31 -4.70
CA THR A 307 19.80 -1.46 -5.55
C THR A 307 19.08 -2.73 -5.10
N SER A 308 18.81 -3.63 -6.05
CA SER A 308 18.21 -4.94 -5.78
C SER A 308 16.82 -4.85 -5.11
N TRP A 309 16.61 -5.50 -3.96
CA TRP A 309 15.34 -5.51 -3.26
C TRP A 309 15.47 -5.19 -1.77
N LYS A 310 14.37 -4.73 -1.17
CA LYS A 310 14.24 -4.52 0.27
C LYS A 310 12.82 -4.75 0.74
N ALA A 311 12.66 -5.38 1.91
CA ALA A 311 11.37 -5.52 2.58
C ALA A 311 11.20 -4.45 3.67
N TYR A 312 9.95 -4.00 3.88
CA TYR A 312 9.56 -3.10 4.97
C TYR A 312 8.23 -3.53 5.56
N ASN A 313 8.17 -3.58 6.89
CA ASN A 313 6.92 -3.71 7.62
C ASN A 313 6.18 -2.37 7.65
N LEU A 314 4.89 -2.38 7.32
CA LEU A 314 4.00 -1.24 7.47
C LEU A 314 2.90 -1.57 8.48
N GLY A 315 3.09 -1.14 9.70
CA GLY A 315 2.19 -1.28 10.83
C GLY A 315 2.36 -0.13 11.81
N THR A 316 1.57 -0.14 12.88
CA THR A 316 1.63 0.87 13.94
C THR A 316 2.54 0.45 15.10
N GLY A 317 2.81 -0.84 15.21
CA GLY A 317 3.48 -1.44 16.37
C GLY A 317 2.55 -1.65 17.58
N CYS A 318 1.25 -1.36 17.42
CA CYS A 318 0.25 -1.50 18.46
C CYS A 318 -0.75 -2.62 18.11
N GLY A 319 -0.88 -3.61 18.99
CA GLY A 319 -1.90 -4.65 18.87
C GLY A 319 -3.21 -4.23 19.52
N TYR A 320 -4.33 -4.46 18.83
CA TYR A 320 -5.68 -4.30 19.34
C TYR A 320 -6.45 -5.60 19.22
N SER A 321 -7.18 -5.98 20.27
CA SER A 321 -8.07 -7.12 20.24
C SER A 321 -9.33 -6.85 19.39
N VAL A 322 -10.06 -7.90 19.03
CA VAL A 322 -11.35 -7.72 18.35
C VAL A 322 -12.31 -6.88 19.17
N LEU A 323 -12.36 -7.10 20.49
CA LEU A 323 -13.26 -6.34 21.38
C LEU A 323 -12.80 -4.90 21.61
N ASP A 324 -11.47 -4.63 21.58
CA ASP A 324 -10.96 -3.25 21.59
C ASP A 324 -11.41 -2.47 20.35
N VAL A 325 -11.36 -3.09 19.17
CA VAL A 325 -11.84 -2.47 17.93
C VAL A 325 -13.35 -2.22 17.97
N VAL A 326 -14.14 -3.17 18.52
CA VAL A 326 -15.59 -2.97 18.70
C VAL A 326 -15.85 -1.76 19.59
N LYS A 327 -15.22 -1.68 20.77
CA LYS A 327 -15.37 -0.55 21.71
C LYS A 327 -14.95 0.78 21.08
N ALA A 328 -13.82 0.79 20.33
CA ALA A 328 -13.36 1.99 19.63
C ALA A 328 -14.36 2.45 18.56
N PHE A 329 -14.95 1.50 17.83
CA PHE A 329 -15.95 1.80 16.82
C PHE A 329 -17.27 2.30 17.43
N GLU A 330 -17.73 1.70 18.52
CA GLU A 330 -18.90 2.20 19.26
C GLU A 330 -18.69 3.64 19.74
N LYS A 331 -17.50 3.94 20.27
CA LYS A 331 -17.13 5.31 20.69
C LYS A 331 -17.10 6.28 19.52
N ALA A 332 -16.57 5.87 18.37
CA ALA A 332 -16.46 6.72 17.18
C ALA A 332 -17.81 6.97 16.50
N SER A 333 -18.68 5.96 16.45
CA SER A 333 -19.95 6.00 15.72
C SER A 333 -21.15 6.42 16.57
N GLY A 334 -21.07 6.28 17.89
CA GLY A 334 -22.21 6.39 18.79
C GLY A 334 -23.26 5.28 18.60
N LYS A 335 -22.89 4.19 17.91
CA LYS A 335 -23.77 3.04 17.63
C LYS A 335 -23.28 1.82 18.38
N GLN A 336 -24.22 1.07 18.96
CA GLN A 336 -23.93 -0.23 19.55
C GLN A 336 -23.68 -1.27 18.46
N VAL A 337 -22.60 -2.06 18.59
CA VAL A 337 -22.25 -3.16 17.71
C VAL A 337 -22.63 -4.48 18.38
N LYS A 338 -23.73 -5.07 17.96
CA LYS A 338 -24.14 -6.39 18.44
C LYS A 338 -23.14 -7.45 17.97
N TYR A 339 -22.71 -8.33 18.86
CA TYR A 339 -21.84 -9.44 18.50
C TYR A 339 -22.18 -10.73 19.24
N GLU A 340 -21.74 -11.84 18.72
CA GLU A 340 -21.74 -13.15 19.37
C GLU A 340 -20.35 -13.78 19.26
N ILE A 341 -19.94 -14.50 20.29
CA ILE A 341 -18.71 -15.27 20.28
C ILE A 341 -19.00 -16.65 19.67
N VAL A 342 -18.22 -17.03 18.69
CA VAL A 342 -18.29 -18.33 18.02
C VAL A 342 -16.94 -19.07 18.11
N GLY A 343 -16.85 -20.30 17.66
CA GLY A 343 -15.60 -21.08 17.64
C GLY A 343 -14.49 -20.39 16.84
N ARG A 344 -13.23 -20.73 17.13
CA ARG A 344 -12.06 -20.18 16.40
C ARG A 344 -12.18 -20.43 14.89
N ARG A 345 -11.77 -19.47 14.10
CA ARG A 345 -11.63 -19.63 12.65
C ARG A 345 -10.31 -20.37 12.35
N GLU A 346 -10.36 -21.32 11.44
CA GLU A 346 -9.16 -22.04 11.00
C GLU A 346 -8.12 -21.08 10.39
N GLY A 347 -6.87 -21.25 10.78
CA GLY A 347 -5.76 -20.43 10.31
C GLY A 347 -5.57 -19.10 11.05
N ASP A 348 -6.41 -18.77 12.05
CA ASP A 348 -6.20 -17.60 12.90
C ASP A 348 -5.11 -17.84 13.96
N ILE A 349 -4.33 -16.81 14.23
CA ILE A 349 -3.26 -16.77 15.23
C ILE A 349 -3.65 -15.83 16.38
N ALA A 350 -3.06 -16.04 17.58
CA ALA A 350 -3.40 -15.23 18.76
C ALA A 350 -3.05 -13.76 18.60
N GLU A 351 -1.81 -13.46 18.26
CA GLU A 351 -1.31 -12.09 18.17
C GLU A 351 -0.41 -11.87 16.93
N CYS A 352 -0.51 -10.67 16.35
CA CYS A 352 0.32 -10.26 15.22
C CYS A 352 0.43 -8.74 15.17
N TYR A 353 1.63 -8.17 15.48
CA TYR A 353 1.92 -6.74 15.36
C TYR A 353 3.37 -6.49 14.96
N ALA A 354 3.59 -5.35 14.30
CA ALA A 354 4.82 -5.00 13.61
C ALA A 354 5.88 -4.38 14.53
N ASP A 355 7.15 -4.57 14.18
CA ASP A 355 8.17 -3.54 14.33
C ASP A 355 8.33 -2.82 12.98
N ALA A 356 8.00 -1.53 12.93
CA ALA A 356 8.13 -0.69 11.74
C ALA A 356 9.36 0.26 11.81
N SER A 357 10.32 -0.04 12.66
CA SER A 357 11.52 0.81 12.88
C SER A 357 12.38 0.96 11.63
N VAL A 358 12.44 -0.07 10.77
CA VAL A 358 13.17 -0.01 9.49
C VAL A 358 12.48 0.96 8.53
N ALA A 359 11.16 0.91 8.41
CA ALA A 359 10.40 1.87 7.59
C ALA A 359 10.56 3.32 8.11
N LYS A 360 10.55 3.52 9.43
CA LYS A 360 10.83 4.83 10.05
C LYS A 360 12.21 5.35 9.67
N ARG A 361 13.23 4.53 9.79
CA ARG A 361 14.63 4.92 9.55
C ARG A 361 14.94 5.15 8.07
N GLU A 362 14.46 4.26 7.19
CA GLU A 362 14.90 4.21 5.80
C GLU A 362 13.92 4.87 4.82
N LEU A 363 12.61 4.90 5.13
CA LEU A 363 11.58 5.55 4.34
C LEU A 363 11.15 6.91 4.93
N ASN A 364 11.64 7.28 6.11
CA ASN A 364 11.15 8.43 6.88
C ASN A 364 9.61 8.39 7.03
N TRP A 365 9.08 7.18 7.29
CA TRP A 365 7.66 6.91 7.39
C TRP A 365 7.28 6.34 8.77
N THR A 366 6.18 6.83 9.31
CA THR A 366 5.52 6.27 10.50
C THR A 366 4.01 6.37 10.35
N ALA A 367 3.26 5.40 10.85
CA ALA A 367 1.82 5.52 10.99
C ALA A 367 1.48 6.65 11.99
N LYS A 368 0.52 7.49 11.64
CA LYS A 368 0.15 8.69 12.42
C LYS A 368 -1.25 8.61 13.03
N LYS A 369 -2.15 7.87 12.38
CA LYS A 369 -3.55 7.78 12.79
C LYS A 369 -3.75 6.62 13.76
N ASP A 370 -4.45 6.87 14.86
CA ASP A 370 -4.80 5.89 15.88
C ASP A 370 -6.06 5.10 15.53
N ILE A 371 -6.41 4.10 16.36
CA ILE A 371 -7.58 3.25 16.15
C ILE A 371 -8.90 4.04 16.17
N LEU A 372 -8.97 5.11 16.95
CA LEU A 372 -10.17 5.95 17.00
C LEU A 372 -10.38 6.70 15.69
N SER A 373 -9.31 7.29 15.13
CA SER A 373 -9.31 7.94 13.81
C SER A 373 -9.70 6.95 12.71
N MET A 374 -9.17 5.72 12.77
CA MET A 374 -9.52 4.63 11.83
C MET A 374 -11.03 4.33 11.86
N CYS A 375 -11.60 4.23 13.06
CA CYS A 375 -13.04 4.00 13.24
C CYS A 375 -13.88 5.20 12.78
N GLN A 376 -13.46 6.43 13.08
CA GLN A 376 -14.16 7.66 12.67
C GLN A 376 -14.23 7.80 11.15
N ASP A 377 -13.11 7.61 10.47
CA ASP A 377 -13.03 7.72 9.00
C ASP A 377 -13.84 6.59 8.34
N THR A 378 -13.80 5.35 8.89
CA THR A 378 -14.65 4.24 8.43
C THR A 378 -16.14 4.58 8.61
N TRP A 379 -16.53 5.14 9.76
CA TRP A 379 -17.92 5.50 10.02
C TRP A 379 -18.39 6.64 9.12
N ASN A 380 -17.57 7.67 8.90
CA ASN A 380 -17.86 8.74 7.95
C ASN A 380 -18.11 8.19 6.54
N TRP A 381 -17.27 7.26 6.06
CA TRP A 381 -17.49 6.56 4.80
C TRP A 381 -18.82 5.80 4.79
N GLN A 382 -19.08 4.96 5.80
CA GLN A 382 -20.25 4.09 5.83
C GLN A 382 -21.56 4.87 5.93
N GLN A 383 -21.59 5.98 6.70
CA GLN A 383 -22.76 6.85 6.79
C GLN A 383 -23.10 7.52 5.46
N LYS A 384 -22.11 8.05 4.76
CA LYS A 384 -22.28 8.68 3.45
C LYS A 384 -22.61 7.67 2.36
N ASN A 385 -22.23 6.42 2.55
CA ASN A 385 -22.37 5.35 1.56
C ASN A 385 -23.01 4.10 2.20
N PRO A 386 -24.30 4.13 2.58
CA PRO A 386 -24.94 2.99 3.27
C PRO A 386 -24.91 1.69 2.44
N LYS A 387 -24.89 1.80 1.11
CA LYS A 387 -24.78 0.67 0.16
C LYS A 387 -23.42 0.61 -0.55
N GLY A 388 -22.38 1.15 0.08
CA GLY A 388 -21.06 1.23 -0.54
C GLY A 388 -21.05 2.14 -1.78
N PHE A 389 -20.26 1.80 -2.78
CA PHE A 389 -20.17 2.55 -4.04
C PHE A 389 -21.45 2.54 -4.88
N GLN A 390 -22.44 1.70 -4.55
CA GLN A 390 -23.78 1.75 -5.16
C GLN A 390 -24.60 2.94 -4.65
N SER A 391 -24.24 3.53 -3.51
CA SER A 391 -24.91 4.73 -3.02
C SER A 391 -24.63 5.91 -3.95
N PRO A 392 -25.67 6.75 -4.23
CA PRO A 392 -25.44 8.02 -4.90
C PRO A 392 -24.38 8.82 -4.11
N CYS A 393 -23.45 9.42 -4.83
CA CYS A 393 -22.42 10.22 -4.19
C CYS A 393 -23.05 11.47 -3.57
N GLN A 394 -23.14 11.53 -2.23
CA GLN A 394 -23.63 12.72 -1.54
C GLN A 394 -22.58 13.83 -1.62
N GLY A 395 -22.95 14.98 -2.16
CA GLY A 395 -22.05 16.12 -2.37
C GLY A 395 -21.39 16.14 -3.75
N CYS A 396 -21.99 15.43 -4.72
CA CYS A 396 -21.61 15.47 -6.15
C CYS A 396 -22.47 16.48 -6.91
#